data_dbdcd7003e1b9e36698656fa043f40c1
#
_entry.id   dbdcd7003e1b9e36698656fa043f40c1
#
_cell.length_a   1.000
_cell.length_b   1.000
_cell.length_c   1.000
_cell.angle_alpha   90.00
_cell.angle_beta   90.00
_cell.angle_gamma   90.00
#
_symmetry.space_group_name_H-M   'P 1'
#
loop_
_entity.id
_entity.type
_entity.pdbx_description
1 polymer ?
#
loop_
_entity_poly.entity_id
_entity_poly.type
_entity_poly.pdbx_seq_one_letter_code
_entity_poly.pdbx_strand_id
1 'polypeptide(L)'
;MKDLKHLIYFENLLQEANNELVQQAKAEGEHALGYTCYFVPETLLNLPGCFSSRLRAPNTGSIDVGTYYMSSKICSYTRSILERGIEGGYDYLDALLSSETCQMMHRGHEHFEILGLVKEKNPQFFMSMMDVPFSDEDFAVDHYEEQLRVHVLEPLHETYGIDISDKAIRAAIRDHNEISRVMTEIGDLRKAANPVITGYEFHVLQLVSQVCPHKRILPYLKQTLTELKRRKPDAQPWFRVRLVVTGSEIDDPAFTKLIEDCGAMVVADRYCYGSLPGREQIEILDGETPLRAVARHYLRTSQCPRFMERARSDGRRTYIRNLCREYSADGVLYEQMKFCEFWSYERVLGVHILQEELGIPTVGIEKEYTLAGAGQLRTRIQAFVESLEIKHIQGGKL
;
A
#
# COMPACT_ATOMS: atom_id res chain seq x y z
N MET A 1 -15.85 -11.24 -18.24
CA MET A 1 -14.88 -12.33 -17.88
C MET A 1 -15.49 -13.19 -16.79
N LYS A 2 -15.04 -14.46 -16.67
CA LYS A 2 -15.43 -15.29 -15.51
C LYS A 2 -14.68 -14.80 -14.28
N ASP A 3 -15.34 -14.77 -13.12
CA ASP A 3 -14.69 -14.36 -11.86
C ASP A 3 -13.50 -15.25 -11.50
N LEU A 4 -12.50 -14.69 -10.85
CA LEU A 4 -11.37 -15.46 -10.34
C LEU A 4 -11.83 -16.44 -9.27
N LYS A 5 -11.31 -17.66 -9.31
CA LYS A 5 -11.68 -18.75 -8.40
C LYS A 5 -11.64 -18.35 -6.92
N HIS A 6 -10.64 -17.57 -6.55
CA HIS A 6 -10.40 -17.20 -5.15
C HIS A 6 -10.83 -15.76 -4.82
N LEU A 7 -11.49 -15.01 -5.72
CA LEU A 7 -11.80 -13.60 -5.49
C LEU A 7 -12.65 -13.39 -4.23
N ILE A 8 -13.77 -14.09 -4.12
CA ILE A 8 -14.66 -14.00 -2.95
C ILE A 8 -13.92 -14.38 -1.65
N TYR A 9 -13.05 -15.37 -1.72
CA TYR A 9 -12.22 -15.76 -0.58
C TYR A 9 -11.29 -14.64 -0.16
N PHE A 10 -10.62 -14.00 -1.09
CA PHE A 10 -9.75 -12.84 -0.82
C PHE A 10 -10.54 -11.64 -0.28
N GLU A 11 -11.71 -11.36 -0.84
CA GLU A 11 -12.59 -10.30 -0.33
C GLU A 11 -13.00 -10.58 1.12
N ASN A 12 -13.28 -11.84 1.47
CA ASN A 12 -13.60 -12.24 2.85
C ASN A 12 -12.39 -12.05 3.79
N LEU A 13 -11.16 -12.38 3.35
CA LEU A 13 -9.95 -12.13 4.14
C LEU A 13 -9.73 -10.64 4.45
N LEU A 14 -10.26 -9.75 3.62
CA LEU A 14 -10.14 -8.30 3.79
C LEU A 14 -11.20 -7.69 4.74
N GLN A 15 -12.20 -8.46 5.17
CA GLN A 15 -13.27 -7.93 6.04
C GLN A 15 -12.77 -7.67 7.46
N GLU A 16 -11.88 -8.52 7.98
CA GLU A 16 -11.33 -8.41 9.33
C GLU A 16 -9.81 -8.51 9.30
N ALA A 17 -9.14 -7.69 10.15
CA ALA A 17 -7.69 -7.74 10.27
C ALA A 17 -7.23 -9.09 10.83
N ASN A 18 -7.95 -9.64 11.83
CA ASN A 18 -7.73 -10.98 12.37
C ASN A 18 -8.43 -12.05 11.52
N ASN A 19 -8.10 -12.11 10.24
CA ASN A 19 -8.68 -13.09 9.29
C ASN A 19 -8.20 -14.53 9.57
N GLU A 20 -8.83 -15.50 8.90
CA GLU A 20 -8.54 -16.91 9.14
C GLU A 20 -7.09 -17.32 8.94
N LEU A 21 -6.37 -16.71 7.97
CA LEU A 21 -4.95 -17.01 7.75
C LEU A 21 -4.06 -16.44 8.87
N VAL A 22 -4.42 -15.30 9.41
CA VAL A 22 -3.80 -14.71 10.61
C VAL A 22 -4.05 -15.62 11.81
N GLN A 23 -5.29 -16.06 12.03
CA GLN A 23 -5.63 -16.95 13.13
C GLN A 23 -4.88 -18.28 13.04
N GLN A 24 -4.75 -18.87 11.85
CA GLN A 24 -3.98 -20.09 11.63
C GLN A 24 -2.50 -19.89 11.96
N ALA A 25 -1.88 -18.78 11.52
CA ALA A 25 -0.49 -18.48 11.82
C ALA A 25 -0.26 -18.31 13.34
N LYS A 26 -1.16 -17.58 14.01
CA LYS A 26 -1.14 -17.43 15.47
C LYS A 26 -1.27 -18.77 16.20
N ALA A 27 -2.16 -19.65 15.75
CA ALA A 27 -2.35 -20.99 16.32
C ALA A 27 -1.11 -21.89 16.16
N GLU A 28 -0.26 -21.63 15.16
CA GLU A 28 1.02 -22.31 14.96
C GLU A 28 2.18 -21.64 15.73
N GLY A 29 1.90 -20.58 16.51
CA GLY A 29 2.88 -19.89 17.34
C GLY A 29 3.68 -18.81 16.61
N GLU A 30 3.26 -18.37 15.42
CA GLU A 30 3.89 -17.23 14.73
C GLU A 30 3.44 -15.90 15.37
N HIS A 31 4.33 -14.92 15.42
CA HIS A 31 4.07 -13.59 15.97
C HIS A 31 3.53 -12.65 14.91
N ALA A 32 2.41 -11.97 15.24
CA ALA A 32 1.75 -11.00 14.37
C ALA A 32 2.34 -9.60 14.59
N LEU A 33 3.00 -9.04 13.58
CA LEU A 33 3.67 -7.75 13.65
C LEU A 33 2.91 -6.71 12.82
N GLY A 34 2.23 -5.79 13.51
CA GLY A 34 1.45 -4.71 12.92
C GLY A 34 2.33 -3.58 12.39
N TYR A 35 1.92 -2.96 11.29
CA TYR A 35 2.53 -1.75 10.75
C TYR A 35 1.54 -0.96 9.89
N THR A 36 1.83 0.32 9.64
CA THR A 36 0.97 1.20 8.83
C THR A 36 1.68 1.77 7.61
N CYS A 37 2.97 2.03 7.71
CA CYS A 37 3.74 2.75 6.69
C CYS A 37 4.74 1.85 5.96
N TYR A 38 4.94 2.11 4.67
CA TYR A 38 5.98 1.48 3.85
C TYR A 38 7.38 1.51 4.48
N PHE A 39 7.73 2.60 5.19
CA PHE A 39 9.04 2.72 5.83
C PHE A 39 9.21 1.86 7.08
N VAL A 40 8.23 1.07 7.46
CA VAL A 40 8.46 -0.12 8.27
C VAL A 40 8.64 -1.29 7.30
N PRO A 41 9.88 -1.77 7.05
CA PRO A 41 10.13 -2.80 6.05
C PRO A 41 9.41 -4.10 6.40
N GLU A 42 8.31 -4.40 5.70
CA GLU A 42 7.55 -5.63 5.94
C GLU A 42 8.42 -6.87 5.79
N THR A 43 9.50 -6.79 5.00
CA THR A 43 10.51 -7.84 4.87
C THR A 43 11.06 -8.26 6.22
N LEU A 44 11.40 -7.32 7.11
CA LEU A 44 11.90 -7.61 8.46
C LEU A 44 10.81 -8.11 9.42
N LEU A 45 9.54 -7.87 9.09
CA LEU A 45 8.41 -8.39 9.85
C LEU A 45 8.02 -9.82 9.46
N ASN A 46 8.62 -10.36 8.40
CA ASN A 46 8.43 -11.72 7.91
C ASN A 46 9.65 -12.63 8.17
N LEU A 47 10.41 -12.33 9.22
CA LEU A 47 11.45 -13.23 9.73
C LEU A 47 10.84 -14.59 10.13
N PRO A 48 11.63 -15.70 10.15
CA PRO A 48 11.14 -16.99 10.63
C PRO A 48 10.53 -16.90 12.03
N GLY A 49 9.27 -17.31 12.16
CA GLY A 49 8.48 -17.19 13.40
C GLY A 49 7.60 -15.94 13.48
N CYS A 50 7.65 -15.07 12.49
CA CYS A 50 6.83 -13.84 12.42
C CYS A 50 6.09 -13.73 11.09
N PHE A 51 5.08 -12.88 11.10
CA PHE A 51 4.44 -12.39 9.88
C PHE A 51 4.01 -10.92 10.02
N SER A 52 4.06 -10.20 8.93
CA SER A 52 3.60 -8.82 8.84
C SER A 52 2.08 -8.75 8.70
N SER A 53 1.46 -7.75 9.34
CA SER A 53 0.06 -7.42 9.19
C SER A 53 -0.11 -5.91 9.02
N ARG A 54 -0.38 -5.45 7.80
CA ARG A 54 -0.60 -4.03 7.54
C ARG A 54 -1.98 -3.60 8.01
N LEU A 55 -2.04 -2.60 8.89
CA LEU A 55 -3.29 -2.20 9.55
C LEU A 55 -4.18 -1.40 8.61
N ARG A 56 -5.45 -1.78 8.52
CA ARG A 56 -6.52 -1.17 7.73
C ARG A 56 -7.78 -1.06 8.57
N ALA A 57 -8.61 -0.06 8.28
CA ALA A 57 -9.87 0.16 8.98
C ALA A 57 -11.03 0.59 8.05
N PRO A 58 -11.20 0.04 6.83
CA PRO A 58 -12.22 0.52 5.89
C PRO A 58 -13.65 0.26 6.37
N ASN A 59 -13.85 -0.74 7.24
CA ASN A 59 -15.16 -1.13 7.78
C ASN A 59 -15.47 -0.48 9.14
N THR A 60 -14.73 0.55 9.55
CA THR A 60 -15.05 1.31 10.77
C THR A 60 -16.37 2.05 10.57
N GLY A 61 -17.36 1.76 11.41
CA GLY A 61 -18.71 2.30 11.27
C GLY A 61 -18.82 3.79 11.61
N SER A 62 -18.04 4.24 12.59
CA SER A 62 -17.89 5.64 13.02
C SER A 62 -16.42 5.94 13.28
N ILE A 63 -16.05 7.21 13.29
CA ILE A 63 -14.73 7.70 13.70
C ILE A 63 -14.86 8.75 14.80
N ASP A 64 -15.95 8.70 15.58
CA ASP A 64 -16.27 9.72 16.57
C ASP A 64 -15.32 9.68 17.77
N VAL A 65 -14.97 8.48 18.24
CA VAL A 65 -14.02 8.30 19.35
C VAL A 65 -12.61 8.66 18.91
N GLY A 66 -12.17 8.20 17.74
CA GLY A 66 -10.90 8.61 17.16
C GLY A 66 -10.82 10.13 16.96
N THR A 67 -11.92 10.76 16.56
CA THR A 67 -12.00 12.23 16.43
C THR A 67 -11.96 12.92 17.79
N TYR A 68 -12.58 12.36 18.82
CA TYR A 68 -12.52 12.89 20.19
C TYR A 68 -11.06 12.98 20.70
N TYR A 69 -10.29 11.90 20.51
CA TYR A 69 -8.89 11.89 20.95
C TYR A 69 -7.95 12.74 20.07
N MET A 70 -8.18 12.76 18.75
CA MET A 70 -7.20 13.27 17.81
C MET A 70 -7.60 14.58 17.10
N SER A 71 -8.82 15.08 17.24
CA SER A 71 -9.36 16.21 16.48
C SER A 71 -9.74 15.87 15.02
N SER A 72 -10.73 16.60 14.51
CA SER A 72 -11.21 16.50 13.12
C SER A 72 -10.20 17.00 12.06
N LYS A 73 -9.06 17.60 12.48
CA LYS A 73 -7.98 18.08 11.60
C LYS A 73 -6.91 17.04 11.31
N ILE A 74 -6.96 15.88 11.97
CA ILE A 74 -6.15 14.71 11.63
C ILE A 74 -6.83 13.96 10.49
N CYS A 75 -6.07 13.38 9.56
CA CYS A 75 -6.66 12.64 8.44
C CYS A 75 -7.56 11.49 8.92
N SER A 76 -8.63 11.21 8.18
CA SER A 76 -9.63 10.22 8.59
C SER A 76 -9.09 8.79 8.61
N TYR A 77 -8.06 8.48 7.82
CA TYR A 77 -7.36 7.18 7.92
C TYR A 77 -6.80 6.94 9.33
N THR A 78 -6.01 7.88 9.86
CA THR A 78 -5.41 7.74 11.20
C THR A 78 -6.47 7.63 12.30
N ARG A 79 -7.54 8.45 12.19
CA ARG A 79 -8.67 8.39 13.14
C ARG A 79 -9.38 7.04 13.09
N SER A 80 -9.58 6.48 11.89
CA SER A 80 -10.19 5.16 11.70
C SER A 80 -9.32 4.03 12.25
N ILE A 81 -8.00 4.11 12.08
CA ILE A 81 -7.06 3.15 12.68
C ILE A 81 -7.15 3.18 14.20
N LEU A 82 -7.19 4.37 14.82
CA LEU A 82 -7.35 4.50 16.27
C LEU A 82 -8.70 3.95 16.73
N GLU A 83 -9.80 4.34 16.08
CA GLU A 83 -11.15 3.82 16.37
C GLU A 83 -11.17 2.29 16.37
N ARG A 84 -10.65 1.68 15.29
CA ARG A 84 -10.59 0.22 15.17
C ARG A 84 -9.73 -0.44 16.25
N GLY A 85 -8.65 0.23 16.68
CA GLY A 85 -7.83 -0.22 17.80
C GLY A 85 -8.61 -0.22 19.12
N ILE A 86 -9.38 0.83 19.39
CA ILE A 86 -10.25 0.94 20.56
C ILE A 86 -11.36 -0.14 20.57
N GLU A 87 -11.88 -0.47 19.39
CA GLU A 87 -12.85 -1.56 19.20
C GLU A 87 -12.23 -2.97 19.39
N GLY A 88 -10.93 -3.08 19.60
CA GLY A 88 -10.21 -4.36 19.75
C GLY A 88 -9.89 -5.05 18.42
N GLY A 89 -10.03 -4.38 17.29
CA GLY A 89 -9.79 -4.96 15.96
C GLY A 89 -8.35 -5.40 15.72
N TYR A 90 -7.42 -5.00 16.59
CA TYR A 90 -5.99 -5.35 16.51
C TYR A 90 -5.48 -6.11 17.75
N ASP A 91 -6.36 -6.66 18.59
CA ASP A 91 -5.99 -7.40 19.81
C ASP A 91 -5.13 -8.65 19.55
N TYR A 92 -5.05 -9.12 18.30
CA TYR A 92 -4.23 -10.25 17.88
C TYR A 92 -2.74 -9.94 17.73
N LEU A 93 -2.36 -8.67 17.73
CA LEU A 93 -0.98 -8.23 17.49
C LEU A 93 -0.06 -8.58 18.66
N ASP A 94 1.18 -8.91 18.34
CA ASP A 94 2.28 -9.07 19.27
C ASP A 94 3.16 -7.81 19.35
N ALA A 95 3.26 -7.07 18.24
CA ALA A 95 3.92 -5.77 18.24
C ALA A 95 3.27 -4.83 17.23
N LEU A 96 3.40 -3.51 17.44
CA LEU A 96 3.11 -2.48 16.47
C LEU A 96 4.39 -1.68 16.19
N LEU A 97 4.94 -1.87 14.98
CA LEU A 97 6.13 -1.21 14.50
C LEU A 97 5.71 0.03 13.69
N SER A 98 6.30 1.16 14.01
CA SER A 98 5.92 2.44 13.42
C SER A 98 7.13 3.26 13.00
N SER A 99 6.89 4.29 12.21
CA SER A 99 7.92 5.17 11.68
C SER A 99 7.52 6.63 11.78
N GLU A 100 8.45 7.51 12.10
CA GLU A 100 8.27 8.96 12.11
C GLU A 100 8.25 9.53 10.67
N THR A 101 7.31 9.07 9.87
CA THR A 101 7.20 9.50 8.47
C THR A 101 6.04 10.45 8.22
N CYS A 102 5.01 10.41 9.05
CA CYS A 102 3.80 11.20 8.92
C CYS A 102 3.34 11.65 10.31
N GLN A 103 3.28 12.96 10.55
CA GLN A 103 2.86 13.53 11.83
C GLN A 103 1.46 13.08 12.27
N MET A 104 0.56 12.87 11.30
CA MET A 104 -0.79 12.40 11.60
C MET A 104 -0.77 10.98 12.16
N MET A 105 0.00 10.08 11.54
CA MET A 105 0.12 8.70 11.99
C MET A 105 0.95 8.58 13.28
N HIS A 106 2.00 9.38 13.43
CA HIS A 106 2.76 9.49 14.67
C HIS A 106 1.78 9.75 15.85
N ARG A 107 0.92 10.75 15.69
CA ARG A 107 -0.10 11.06 16.72
C ARG A 107 -1.06 9.89 16.98
N GLY A 108 -1.39 9.12 15.94
CA GLY A 108 -2.18 7.89 16.10
C GLY A 108 -1.48 6.87 16.98
N HIS A 109 -0.21 6.60 16.74
CA HIS A 109 0.59 5.65 17.53
C HIS A 109 0.76 6.08 18.98
N GLU A 110 1.00 7.38 19.26
CA GLU A 110 1.03 7.90 20.62
C GLU A 110 -0.27 7.59 21.38
N HIS A 111 -1.43 7.72 20.71
CA HIS A 111 -2.70 7.40 21.34
C HIS A 111 -2.90 5.90 21.57
N PHE A 112 -2.37 5.03 20.71
CA PHE A 112 -2.33 3.59 20.98
C PHE A 112 -1.59 3.28 22.28
N GLU A 113 -0.45 3.95 22.50
CA GLU A 113 0.37 3.77 23.70
C GLU A 113 -0.31 4.35 24.94
N ILE A 114 -0.78 5.61 24.86
CA ILE A 114 -1.45 6.31 26.00
C ILE A 114 -2.70 5.56 26.46
N LEU A 115 -3.46 4.98 25.53
CA LEU A 115 -4.68 4.23 25.85
C LEU A 115 -4.40 2.77 26.22
N GLY A 116 -3.15 2.30 26.13
CA GLY A 116 -2.78 0.93 26.45
C GLY A 116 -3.42 -0.11 25.52
N LEU A 117 -3.79 0.28 24.29
CA LEU A 117 -4.47 -0.60 23.36
C LEU A 117 -3.63 -1.85 23.07
N VAL A 118 -4.30 -2.99 22.90
CA VAL A 118 -3.71 -4.32 22.73
C VAL A 118 -3.02 -4.83 23.98
N LYS A 119 -2.27 -4.00 24.72
CA LYS A 119 -1.46 -4.40 25.89
C LYS A 119 -2.30 -5.00 27.02
N GLU A 120 -3.56 -4.58 27.16
CA GLU A 120 -4.50 -5.19 28.12
C GLU A 120 -4.80 -6.66 27.81
N LYS A 121 -4.81 -7.04 26.54
CA LYS A 121 -5.07 -8.41 26.07
C LYS A 121 -3.80 -9.23 25.90
N ASN A 122 -2.71 -8.59 25.51
CA ASN A 122 -1.39 -9.20 25.34
C ASN A 122 -0.34 -8.42 26.15
N PRO A 123 -0.02 -8.85 27.40
CA PRO A 123 0.97 -8.16 28.23
C PRO A 123 2.38 -8.10 27.65
N GLN A 124 2.73 -8.99 26.70
CA GLN A 124 4.01 -8.98 25.99
C GLN A 124 4.02 -8.06 24.79
N PHE A 125 2.86 -7.52 24.42
CA PHE A 125 2.77 -6.56 23.31
C PHE A 125 3.68 -5.36 23.56
N PHE A 126 4.44 -4.97 22.54
CA PHE A 126 5.24 -3.76 22.57
C PHE A 126 4.99 -2.90 21.34
N MET A 127 5.26 -1.61 21.49
CA MET A 127 5.31 -0.66 20.39
C MET A 127 6.74 -0.16 20.26
N SER A 128 7.17 0.04 19.01
CA SER A 128 8.46 0.67 18.73
C SER A 128 8.32 1.60 17.53
N MET A 129 8.96 2.76 17.63
CA MET A 129 8.94 3.79 16.60
C MET A 129 10.36 4.11 16.17
N MET A 130 10.61 4.12 14.87
CA MET A 130 11.90 4.43 14.28
C MET A 130 11.88 5.78 13.57
N ASP A 131 12.99 6.49 13.60
CA ASP A 131 13.22 7.63 12.72
C ASP A 131 13.51 7.17 11.29
N VAL A 132 13.05 7.96 10.32
CA VAL A 132 13.31 7.72 8.90
C VAL A 132 13.86 9.01 8.31
N PRO A 133 15.09 9.01 7.78
CA PRO A 133 15.71 10.20 7.23
C PRO A 133 14.94 10.77 6.02
N PHE A 134 15.11 12.05 5.75
CA PHE A 134 14.55 12.74 4.58
C PHE A 134 15.46 12.70 3.34
N SER A 135 16.61 12.06 3.45
CA SER A 135 17.58 11.85 2.37
C SER A 135 17.75 10.36 2.07
N ASP A 136 18.29 10.02 0.92
CA ASP A 136 18.63 8.66 0.50
C ASP A 136 20.12 8.46 0.20
N GLU A 137 20.96 9.42 0.63
CA GLU A 137 22.40 9.35 0.58
C GLU A 137 22.95 8.24 1.49
N ASP A 138 24.21 7.84 1.31
CA ASP A 138 24.80 6.72 2.05
C ASP A 138 24.74 6.89 3.56
N PHE A 139 24.99 8.09 4.10
CA PHE A 139 24.86 8.37 5.53
C PHE A 139 23.42 8.21 6.04
N ALA A 140 22.43 8.48 5.21
CA ALA A 140 21.02 8.28 5.54
C ALA A 140 20.67 6.78 5.54
N VAL A 141 21.26 6.00 4.63
CA VAL A 141 21.14 4.54 4.64
C VAL A 141 21.78 3.97 5.90
N ASP A 142 22.96 4.46 6.33
CA ASP A 142 23.62 4.04 7.56
C ASP A 142 22.74 4.32 8.80
N HIS A 143 22.19 5.52 8.88
CA HIS A 143 21.28 5.87 9.97
C HIS A 143 20.01 4.99 9.97
N TYR A 144 19.40 4.80 8.81
CA TYR A 144 18.19 3.99 8.72
C TYR A 144 18.45 2.51 9.01
N GLU A 145 19.58 1.94 8.60
CA GLU A 145 20.03 0.59 8.98
C GLU A 145 20.12 0.44 10.50
N GLU A 146 20.71 1.44 11.18
CA GLU A 146 20.79 1.46 12.64
C GLU A 146 19.42 1.57 13.30
N GLN A 147 18.52 2.40 12.76
CA GLN A 147 17.13 2.50 13.26
C GLN A 147 16.39 1.18 13.11
N LEU A 148 16.56 0.47 12.01
CA LEU A 148 15.96 -0.86 11.79
C LEU A 148 16.52 -1.90 12.77
N ARG A 149 17.81 -1.83 13.07
CA ARG A 149 18.44 -2.72 14.04
C ARG A 149 17.88 -2.50 15.43
N VAL A 150 17.90 -1.26 15.92
CA VAL A 150 17.56 -0.90 17.30
C VAL A 150 16.04 -0.96 17.54
N HIS A 151 15.21 -0.52 16.57
CA HIS A 151 13.78 -0.35 16.79
C HIS A 151 12.92 -1.48 16.20
N VAL A 152 13.50 -2.37 15.37
CA VAL A 152 12.77 -3.51 14.81
C VAL A 152 13.39 -4.82 15.27
N LEU A 153 14.65 -5.06 14.92
CA LEU A 153 15.27 -6.39 15.13
C LEU A 153 15.54 -6.70 16.59
N GLU A 154 16.22 -5.80 17.32
CA GLU A 154 16.56 -6.02 18.73
C GLU A 154 15.32 -6.25 19.61
N PRO A 155 14.24 -5.43 19.54
CA PRO A 155 13.05 -5.66 20.35
C PRO A 155 12.36 -7.00 20.01
N LEU A 156 12.36 -7.44 18.75
CA LEU A 156 11.83 -8.75 18.37
C LEU A 156 12.64 -9.89 18.96
N HIS A 157 13.97 -9.76 18.95
CA HIS A 157 14.86 -10.76 19.56
C HIS A 157 14.72 -10.81 21.08
N GLU A 158 14.73 -9.65 21.73
CA GLU A 158 14.67 -9.55 23.20
C GLU A 158 13.32 -10.03 23.75
N THR A 159 12.22 -9.72 23.08
CA THR A 159 10.87 -10.04 23.57
C THR A 159 10.44 -11.46 23.21
N TYR A 160 10.74 -11.90 21.99
CA TYR A 160 10.20 -13.14 21.43
C TYR A 160 11.26 -14.16 21.02
N GLY A 161 12.56 -13.85 21.20
CA GLY A 161 13.66 -14.75 20.82
C GLY A 161 13.79 -14.98 19.32
N ILE A 162 13.27 -14.06 18.48
CA ILE A 162 13.33 -14.18 17.02
C ILE A 162 14.78 -14.18 16.54
N ASP A 163 15.10 -15.09 15.62
CA ASP A 163 16.41 -15.11 14.94
C ASP A 163 16.55 -13.92 13.99
N ILE A 164 17.44 -12.99 14.35
CA ILE A 164 17.76 -11.77 13.60
C ILE A 164 19.08 -11.88 12.82
N SER A 165 19.62 -13.09 12.67
CA SER A 165 20.87 -13.32 11.94
C SER A 165 20.74 -12.94 10.46
N ASP A 166 21.87 -12.68 9.83
CA ASP A 166 21.96 -12.48 8.36
C ASP A 166 21.30 -13.61 7.58
N LYS A 167 21.34 -14.84 8.09
CA LYS A 167 20.69 -15.99 7.46
C LYS A 167 19.16 -15.85 7.50
N ALA A 168 18.61 -15.41 8.63
CA ALA A 168 17.18 -15.18 8.77
C ALA A 168 16.69 -14.01 7.90
N ILE A 169 17.44 -12.90 7.87
CA ILE A 169 17.13 -11.75 7.01
C ILE A 169 17.17 -12.13 5.52
N ARG A 170 18.18 -12.90 5.09
CA ARG A 170 18.23 -13.43 3.71
C ARG A 170 17.05 -14.34 3.38
N ALA A 171 16.52 -15.07 4.33
CA ALA A 171 15.32 -15.87 4.12
C ALA A 171 14.08 -14.97 3.91
N ALA A 172 13.92 -13.95 4.75
CA ALA A 172 12.84 -12.97 4.60
C ALA A 172 12.93 -12.18 3.28
N ILE A 173 14.13 -11.79 2.84
CA ILE A 173 14.35 -11.17 1.51
C ILE A 173 13.90 -12.10 0.37
N ARG A 174 14.20 -13.40 0.45
CA ARG A 174 13.71 -14.34 -0.58
C ARG A 174 12.19 -14.44 -0.63
N ASP A 175 11.54 -14.47 0.53
CA ASP A 175 10.08 -14.54 0.62
C ASP A 175 9.44 -13.25 0.07
N HIS A 176 9.99 -12.07 0.43
CA HIS A 176 9.60 -10.77 -0.14
C HIS A 176 9.75 -10.75 -1.67
N ASN A 177 10.91 -11.14 -2.18
CA ASN A 177 11.21 -11.14 -3.61
C ASN A 177 10.27 -12.07 -4.40
N GLU A 178 9.87 -13.18 -3.81
CA GLU A 178 8.92 -14.10 -4.44
C GLU A 178 7.50 -13.51 -4.51
N ILE A 179 7.03 -12.83 -3.47
CA ILE A 179 5.75 -12.09 -3.48
C ILE A 179 5.83 -10.97 -4.53
N SER A 180 6.89 -10.16 -4.50
CA SER A 180 7.10 -9.06 -5.46
C SER A 180 7.07 -9.56 -6.90
N ARG A 181 7.76 -10.67 -7.19
CA ARG A 181 7.78 -11.30 -8.52
C ARG A 181 6.37 -11.71 -8.97
N VAL A 182 5.62 -12.42 -8.12
CA VAL A 182 4.27 -12.88 -8.45
C VAL A 182 3.34 -11.69 -8.67
N MET A 183 3.37 -10.70 -7.79
CA MET A 183 2.54 -9.50 -7.90
C MET A 183 2.88 -8.65 -9.13
N THR A 184 4.16 -8.58 -9.51
CA THR A 184 4.60 -7.91 -10.73
C THR A 184 4.07 -8.62 -11.97
N GLU A 185 4.21 -9.96 -12.04
CA GLU A 185 3.68 -10.73 -13.17
C GLU A 185 2.15 -10.57 -13.31
N ILE A 186 1.41 -10.57 -12.20
CA ILE A 186 -0.05 -10.34 -12.21
C ILE A 186 -0.35 -8.92 -12.68
N GLY A 187 0.32 -7.92 -12.10
CA GLY A 187 0.11 -6.51 -12.42
C GLY A 187 0.37 -6.18 -13.88
N ASP A 188 1.38 -6.79 -14.47
CA ASP A 188 1.79 -6.57 -15.86
C ASP A 188 0.78 -7.12 -16.89
N LEU A 189 -0.11 -8.02 -16.49
CA LEU A 189 -1.21 -8.47 -17.35
C LEU A 189 -2.16 -7.32 -17.72
N ARG A 190 -2.18 -6.22 -16.98
CA ARG A 190 -2.95 -5.02 -17.30
C ARG A 190 -2.34 -4.17 -18.42
N LYS A 191 -1.10 -4.48 -18.88
CA LYS A 191 -0.48 -3.83 -20.05
C LYS A 191 -1.16 -4.20 -21.37
N ALA A 192 -1.83 -5.34 -21.44
CA ALA A 192 -2.55 -5.78 -22.62
C ALA A 192 -3.67 -4.79 -23.00
N ALA A 193 -3.96 -4.64 -24.30
CA ALA A 193 -5.03 -3.78 -24.78
C ALA A 193 -6.41 -4.22 -24.25
N ASN A 194 -6.62 -5.53 -24.14
CA ASN A 194 -7.80 -6.13 -23.51
C ASN A 194 -7.33 -7.05 -22.37
N PRO A 195 -7.15 -6.54 -21.15
CA PRO A 195 -6.59 -7.27 -20.04
C PRO A 195 -7.49 -8.41 -19.54
N VAL A 196 -6.85 -9.43 -18.98
CA VAL A 196 -7.52 -10.58 -18.36
C VAL A 196 -7.78 -10.39 -16.86
N ILE A 197 -7.43 -9.24 -16.30
CA ILE A 197 -7.64 -8.89 -14.89
C ILE A 197 -8.06 -7.43 -14.81
N THR A 198 -9.02 -7.11 -13.94
CA THR A 198 -9.46 -5.73 -13.67
C THR A 198 -8.53 -5.05 -12.66
N GLY A 199 -8.60 -3.73 -12.56
CA GLY A 199 -7.92 -2.99 -11.50
C GLY A 199 -8.45 -3.34 -10.12
N TYR A 200 -9.76 -3.57 -10.01
CA TYR A 200 -10.40 -4.04 -8.78
C TYR A 200 -9.83 -5.39 -8.30
N GLU A 201 -9.84 -6.40 -9.18
CA GLU A 201 -9.27 -7.71 -8.85
C GLU A 201 -7.80 -7.59 -8.41
N PHE A 202 -7.00 -6.80 -9.13
CA PHE A 202 -5.60 -6.60 -8.78
C PHE A 202 -5.44 -5.90 -7.43
N HIS A 203 -6.27 -4.89 -7.12
CA HIS A 203 -6.23 -4.21 -5.84
C HIS A 203 -6.57 -5.16 -4.67
N VAL A 204 -7.55 -6.03 -4.83
CA VAL A 204 -7.83 -7.09 -3.84
C VAL A 204 -6.60 -7.97 -3.61
N LEU A 205 -5.92 -8.41 -4.69
CA LEU A 205 -4.70 -9.22 -4.58
C LEU A 205 -3.55 -8.47 -3.88
N GLN A 206 -3.37 -7.18 -4.17
CA GLN A 206 -2.38 -6.34 -3.48
C GLN A 206 -2.66 -6.27 -1.98
N LEU A 207 -3.89 -6.05 -1.59
CA LEU A 207 -4.24 -5.92 -0.19
C LEU A 207 -4.05 -7.23 0.58
N VAL A 208 -4.50 -8.37 0.05
CA VAL A 208 -4.28 -9.67 0.74
C VAL A 208 -2.80 -10.01 0.84
N SER A 209 -1.96 -9.59 -0.11
CA SER A 209 -0.51 -9.77 -0.01
C SER A 209 0.15 -8.96 1.11
N GLN A 210 -0.52 -7.90 1.60
CA GLN A 210 0.00 -7.01 2.66
C GLN A 210 -0.58 -7.31 4.05
N VAL A 211 -1.80 -7.89 4.10
CA VAL A 211 -2.50 -8.11 5.38
C VAL A 211 -2.51 -9.57 5.83
N CYS A 212 -2.12 -10.50 4.96
CA CYS A 212 -2.08 -11.92 5.28
C CYS A 212 -0.64 -12.42 5.42
N PRO A 213 -0.38 -13.45 6.25
CA PRO A 213 0.94 -14.06 6.35
C PRO A 213 1.44 -14.54 4.97
N HIS A 214 2.62 -14.10 4.55
CA HIS A 214 3.18 -14.35 3.22
C HIS A 214 3.21 -15.84 2.85
N LYS A 215 3.65 -16.69 3.77
CA LYS A 215 3.74 -18.15 3.53
C LYS A 215 2.39 -18.78 3.23
N ARG A 216 1.30 -18.21 3.77
CA ARG A 216 -0.05 -18.75 3.62
C ARG A 216 -0.75 -18.20 2.39
N ILE A 217 -0.55 -16.91 2.07
CA ILE A 217 -1.22 -16.29 0.92
C ILE A 217 -0.50 -16.58 -0.41
N LEU A 218 0.82 -16.75 -0.42
CA LEU A 218 1.61 -16.97 -1.64
C LEU A 218 1.14 -18.14 -2.50
N PRO A 219 0.77 -19.31 -1.96
CA PRO A 219 0.22 -20.41 -2.76
C PRO A 219 -1.04 -20.01 -3.54
N TYR A 220 -1.94 -19.24 -2.93
CA TYR A 220 -3.16 -18.74 -3.57
C TYR A 220 -2.85 -17.73 -4.67
N LEU A 221 -1.90 -16.81 -4.43
CA LEU A 221 -1.46 -15.85 -5.45
C LEU A 221 -0.85 -16.57 -6.67
N LYS A 222 -0.03 -17.60 -6.46
CA LYS A 222 0.52 -18.44 -7.54
C LYS A 222 -0.55 -19.19 -8.34
N GLN A 223 -1.57 -19.72 -7.65
CA GLN A 223 -2.72 -20.35 -8.31
C GLN A 223 -3.48 -19.34 -9.15
N THR A 224 -3.72 -18.13 -8.61
CA THR A 224 -4.39 -17.04 -9.31
C THR A 224 -3.59 -16.59 -10.54
N LEU A 225 -2.26 -16.43 -10.42
CA LEU A 225 -1.41 -16.15 -11.58
C LEU A 225 -1.52 -17.22 -12.67
N THR A 226 -1.55 -18.50 -12.27
CA THR A 226 -1.71 -19.62 -13.20
C THR A 226 -3.08 -19.59 -13.90
N GLU A 227 -4.14 -19.24 -13.17
CA GLU A 227 -5.48 -19.04 -13.70
C GLU A 227 -5.51 -17.88 -14.69
N LEU A 228 -4.96 -16.73 -14.32
CA LEU A 228 -4.90 -15.52 -15.15
C LEU A 228 -4.17 -15.75 -16.49
N LYS A 229 -3.07 -16.52 -16.48
CA LYS A 229 -2.34 -16.90 -17.71
C LYS A 229 -3.18 -17.74 -18.68
N ARG A 230 -4.28 -18.37 -18.21
CA ARG A 230 -5.21 -19.18 -19.02
C ARG A 230 -6.56 -18.50 -19.25
N ARG A 231 -6.86 -17.44 -18.50
CA ARG A 231 -8.12 -16.68 -18.57
C ARG A 231 -8.21 -15.97 -19.91
N LYS A 232 -9.35 -16.05 -20.56
CA LYS A 232 -9.60 -15.32 -21.80
C LYS A 232 -10.25 -13.98 -21.47
N PRO A 233 -9.83 -12.89 -22.11
CA PRO A 233 -10.52 -11.62 -21.98
C PRO A 233 -11.93 -11.71 -22.60
N ASP A 234 -12.77 -10.73 -22.29
CA ASP A 234 -14.06 -10.56 -22.96
C ASP A 234 -13.87 -10.27 -24.46
N ALA A 235 -14.90 -10.48 -25.26
CA ALA A 235 -14.83 -10.25 -26.70
C ALA A 235 -14.46 -8.79 -27.06
N GLN A 236 -14.86 -7.84 -26.21
CA GLN A 236 -14.49 -6.43 -26.28
C GLN A 236 -14.19 -5.90 -24.89
N PRO A 237 -13.32 -4.88 -24.75
CA PRO A 237 -13.10 -4.20 -23.50
C PRO A 237 -14.40 -3.62 -22.95
N TRP A 238 -14.65 -3.77 -21.66
CA TRP A 238 -15.81 -3.21 -20.95
C TRP A 238 -15.61 -1.73 -20.58
N PHE A 239 -14.37 -1.24 -20.64
CA PHE A 239 -13.97 0.12 -20.28
C PHE A 239 -13.81 1.00 -21.53
N ARG A 240 -13.96 2.32 -21.34
CA ARG A 240 -13.82 3.34 -22.37
C ARG A 240 -12.44 3.99 -22.35
N VAL A 241 -11.83 4.08 -21.17
CA VAL A 241 -10.53 4.73 -20.94
C VAL A 241 -9.69 3.92 -19.95
N ARG A 242 -8.39 4.15 -19.98
CA ARG A 242 -7.36 3.50 -19.14
C ARG A 242 -6.74 4.55 -18.23
N LEU A 243 -6.75 4.33 -16.93
CA LEU A 243 -6.23 5.29 -15.94
C LEU A 243 -5.08 4.72 -15.13
N VAL A 244 -4.08 5.56 -14.90
CA VAL A 244 -3.15 5.42 -13.76
C VAL A 244 -3.78 6.10 -12.56
N VAL A 245 -3.81 5.43 -11.41
CA VAL A 245 -4.26 6.01 -10.13
C VAL A 245 -3.06 6.20 -9.23
N THR A 246 -2.86 7.41 -8.73
CA THR A 246 -1.81 7.72 -7.74
C THR A 246 -2.43 8.44 -6.56
N GLY A 247 -1.90 8.24 -5.37
CA GLY A 247 -2.49 8.87 -4.19
C GLY A 247 -1.98 8.34 -2.86
N SER A 248 -2.69 8.71 -1.83
CA SER A 248 -2.39 8.42 -0.44
C SER A 248 -2.84 7.01 -0.01
N GLU A 249 -3.53 6.91 1.10
CA GLU A 249 -4.00 5.63 1.65
C GLU A 249 -5.30 5.19 0.95
N ILE A 250 -5.16 4.38 -0.08
CA ILE A 250 -6.26 3.73 -0.79
C ILE A 250 -6.18 2.23 -0.49
N ASP A 251 -6.84 1.81 0.58
CA ASP A 251 -6.84 0.42 1.07
C ASP A 251 -8.22 -0.22 1.04
N ASP A 252 -9.19 0.45 0.40
CA ASP A 252 -10.52 -0.08 0.13
C ASP A 252 -10.71 -0.31 -1.37
N PRO A 253 -10.84 -1.58 -1.82
CA PRO A 253 -11.07 -1.91 -3.22
C PRO A 253 -12.35 -1.29 -3.79
N ALA A 254 -13.32 -0.91 -2.95
CA ALA A 254 -14.54 -0.25 -3.37
C ALA A 254 -14.26 1.09 -4.08
N PHE A 255 -13.17 1.78 -3.74
CA PHE A 255 -12.78 2.99 -4.47
C PHE A 255 -12.30 2.69 -5.89
N THR A 256 -11.50 1.65 -6.08
CA THR A 256 -11.11 1.19 -7.42
C THR A 256 -12.33 0.74 -8.22
N LYS A 257 -13.24 0.02 -7.58
CA LYS A 257 -14.51 -0.37 -8.21
C LYS A 257 -15.34 0.85 -8.60
N LEU A 258 -15.42 1.89 -7.78
CA LEU A 258 -16.10 3.14 -8.11
C LEU A 258 -15.55 3.79 -9.38
N ILE A 259 -14.21 3.79 -9.55
CA ILE A 259 -13.54 4.30 -10.76
C ILE A 259 -13.93 3.44 -11.96
N GLU A 260 -13.89 2.12 -11.81
CA GLU A 260 -14.19 1.18 -12.89
C GLU A 260 -15.68 1.21 -13.28
N ASP A 261 -16.59 1.38 -12.32
CA ASP A 261 -18.03 1.58 -12.59
C ASP A 261 -18.33 2.88 -13.37
N CYS A 262 -17.40 3.84 -13.40
CA CYS A 262 -17.50 5.02 -14.27
C CYS A 262 -17.04 4.76 -15.71
N GLY A 263 -16.65 3.54 -16.07
CA GLY A 263 -16.20 3.14 -17.39
C GLY A 263 -14.71 3.35 -17.65
N ALA A 264 -13.91 3.53 -16.60
CA ALA A 264 -12.46 3.53 -16.68
C ALA A 264 -11.90 2.19 -16.21
N MET A 265 -10.73 1.78 -16.70
CA MET A 265 -9.97 0.69 -16.15
C MET A 265 -8.74 1.22 -15.43
N VAL A 266 -8.53 0.83 -14.18
CA VAL A 266 -7.30 1.13 -13.44
C VAL A 266 -6.19 0.18 -13.89
N VAL A 267 -5.41 0.63 -14.87
CA VAL A 267 -4.37 -0.19 -15.51
C VAL A 267 -3.07 -0.23 -14.72
N ALA A 268 -2.76 0.85 -14.01
CA ALA A 268 -1.61 0.91 -13.10
C ALA A 268 -1.95 1.80 -11.91
N ASP A 269 -1.22 1.59 -10.85
CA ASP A 269 -1.42 2.31 -9.60
C ASP A 269 -0.10 2.67 -8.94
N ARG A 270 -0.14 3.76 -8.14
CA ARG A 270 0.94 4.21 -7.29
C ARG A 270 0.34 4.94 -6.07
N TYR A 271 -0.16 4.19 -5.13
CA TYR A 271 -0.65 4.68 -3.84
C TYR A 271 -0.11 3.83 -2.69
N CYS A 272 -0.23 4.33 -1.46
CA CYS A 272 0.47 3.75 -0.29
C CYS A 272 0.15 2.27 -0.04
N TYR A 273 -1.10 1.84 -0.21
CA TYR A 273 -1.54 0.43 -0.11
C TYR A 273 -1.59 -0.31 -1.45
N GLY A 274 -1.06 0.29 -2.49
CA GLY A 274 -0.94 -0.29 -3.81
C GLY A 274 0.50 -0.62 -4.18
N SER A 275 0.90 -0.22 -5.37
CA SER A 275 2.24 -0.45 -5.92
C SER A 275 3.28 0.60 -5.52
N LEU A 276 2.95 1.59 -4.64
CA LEU A 276 3.92 2.56 -4.14
C LEU A 276 5.01 1.90 -3.28
N PRO A 277 4.72 0.87 -2.46
CA PRO A 277 5.76 0.08 -1.79
C PRO A 277 6.76 -0.58 -2.74
N GLY A 278 6.47 -0.50 -4.03
CA GLY A 278 7.30 -1.11 -5.04
C GLY A 278 6.97 -2.58 -5.27
N ARG A 279 7.29 -3.01 -6.47
CA ARG A 279 7.26 -4.41 -6.85
C ARG A 279 8.68 -4.85 -7.24
N GLU A 280 9.64 -4.01 -6.87
CA GLU A 280 11.06 -4.26 -7.09
C GLU A 280 11.58 -5.29 -6.09
N GLN A 281 12.51 -6.10 -6.54
CA GLN A 281 13.17 -7.08 -5.69
C GLN A 281 14.31 -6.43 -4.92
N ILE A 282 14.56 -6.91 -3.71
CA ILE A 282 15.70 -6.51 -2.90
C ILE A 282 16.93 -7.27 -3.41
N GLU A 283 17.92 -6.54 -3.89
CA GLU A 283 19.22 -7.06 -4.27
C GLU A 283 20.23 -6.81 -3.16
N ILE A 284 21.03 -7.82 -2.84
CA ILE A 284 22.16 -7.69 -1.91
C ILE A 284 23.42 -7.52 -2.77
N LEU A 285 24.05 -6.35 -2.69
CA LEU A 285 25.24 -6.04 -3.44
C LEU A 285 26.48 -6.73 -2.85
N ASP A 286 27.56 -6.81 -3.63
CA ASP A 286 28.82 -7.40 -3.17
C ASP A 286 29.36 -6.64 -1.95
N GLY A 287 29.66 -7.39 -0.88
CA GLY A 287 30.13 -6.82 0.38
C GLY A 287 29.07 -6.18 1.26
N GLU A 288 27.80 -6.19 0.85
CA GLU A 288 26.69 -5.60 1.62
C GLU A 288 26.07 -6.60 2.60
N THR A 289 25.74 -6.14 3.80
CA THR A 289 24.94 -6.93 4.75
C THR A 289 23.48 -7.03 4.27
N PRO A 290 22.74 -8.10 4.61
CA PRO A 290 21.32 -8.19 4.26
C PRO A 290 20.48 -7.07 4.85
N LEU A 291 20.79 -6.62 6.08
CA LEU A 291 20.08 -5.51 6.72
C LEU A 291 20.29 -4.20 5.96
N ARG A 292 21.55 -3.90 5.57
CA ARG A 292 21.86 -2.73 4.74
C ARG A 292 21.14 -2.76 3.40
N ALA A 293 21.07 -3.93 2.76
CA ALA A 293 20.34 -4.09 1.50
C ALA A 293 18.85 -3.76 1.66
N VAL A 294 18.21 -4.18 2.78
CA VAL A 294 16.84 -3.80 3.11
C VAL A 294 16.75 -2.30 3.32
N ALA A 295 17.58 -1.70 4.16
CA ALA A 295 17.58 -0.26 4.44
C ALA A 295 17.71 0.57 3.15
N ARG A 296 18.70 0.25 2.34
CA ARG A 296 18.96 0.90 1.05
C ARG A 296 17.76 0.76 0.10
N HIS A 297 17.19 -0.44 -0.01
CA HIS A 297 16.05 -0.70 -0.88
C HIS A 297 14.86 0.19 -0.50
N TYR A 298 14.39 0.11 0.75
CA TYR A 298 13.21 0.84 1.19
C TYR A 298 13.38 2.36 1.13
N LEU A 299 14.58 2.86 1.39
CA LEU A 299 14.85 4.29 1.36
C LEU A 299 14.96 4.83 -0.07
N ARG A 300 15.70 4.14 -0.96
CA ARG A 300 16.01 4.61 -2.33
C ARG A 300 14.92 4.32 -3.35
N THR A 301 14.19 3.21 -3.23
CA THR A 301 13.12 2.88 -4.19
C THR A 301 11.80 3.58 -3.86
N SER A 302 11.66 4.12 -2.66
CA SER A 302 10.43 4.78 -2.23
C SER A 302 10.04 5.92 -3.14
N GLN A 303 8.76 5.92 -3.54
CA GLN A 303 8.12 7.00 -4.27
C GLN A 303 7.28 7.92 -3.36
N CYS A 304 7.50 7.86 -2.04
CA CYS A 304 6.77 8.67 -1.06
C CYS A 304 7.01 10.16 -1.27
N PRO A 305 5.96 11.00 -1.29
CA PRO A 305 6.09 12.44 -1.47
C PRO A 305 6.76 13.18 -0.29
N ARG A 306 7.03 12.51 0.84
CA ARG A 306 7.81 13.09 1.93
C ARG A 306 9.23 13.53 1.51
N PHE A 307 9.80 12.87 0.50
CA PHE A 307 11.06 13.30 -0.12
C PHE A 307 10.79 14.46 -1.09
N MET A 308 10.96 15.68 -0.60
CA MET A 308 10.61 16.90 -1.33
C MET A 308 11.76 17.47 -2.17
N GLU A 309 12.94 16.88 -2.13
CA GLU A 309 14.04 17.26 -3.00
C GLU A 309 13.63 17.26 -4.47
N ARG A 310 14.15 18.24 -5.24
CA ARG A 310 13.76 18.42 -6.64
C ARG A 310 13.97 17.14 -7.46
N ALA A 311 15.12 16.49 -7.31
CA ALA A 311 15.43 15.27 -8.04
C ALA A 311 14.40 14.14 -7.76
N ARG A 312 14.03 13.96 -6.50
CA ARG A 312 13.02 12.97 -6.08
C ARG A 312 11.62 13.34 -6.58
N SER A 313 11.29 14.60 -6.53
CA SER A 313 10.03 15.14 -7.05
C SER A 313 9.90 14.94 -8.56
N ASP A 314 10.94 15.29 -9.33
CA ASP A 314 10.96 15.09 -10.79
C ASP A 314 10.99 13.59 -11.15
N GLY A 315 11.68 12.77 -10.35
CA GLY A 315 11.69 11.32 -10.45
C GLY A 315 10.29 10.71 -10.33
N ARG A 316 9.47 11.18 -9.38
CA ARG A 316 8.09 10.70 -9.22
C ARG A 316 7.22 10.99 -10.44
N ARG A 317 7.35 12.18 -11.04
CA ARG A 317 6.59 12.54 -12.26
C ARG A 317 7.05 11.73 -13.47
N THR A 318 8.36 11.53 -13.57
CA THR A 318 8.93 10.64 -14.59
C THR A 318 8.42 9.21 -14.44
N TYR A 319 8.33 8.72 -13.21
CA TYR A 319 7.77 7.39 -12.92
C TYR A 319 6.30 7.28 -13.38
N ILE A 320 5.45 8.25 -13.02
CA ILE A 320 4.04 8.27 -13.47
C ILE A 320 3.94 8.35 -14.99
N ARG A 321 4.75 9.19 -15.64
CA ARG A 321 4.78 9.28 -17.11
C ARG A 321 5.17 7.94 -17.74
N ASN A 322 6.13 7.23 -17.17
CA ASN A 322 6.54 5.92 -17.66
C ASN A 322 5.41 4.89 -17.49
N LEU A 323 4.73 4.88 -16.34
CA LEU A 323 3.54 4.05 -16.14
C LEU A 323 2.47 4.34 -17.22
N CYS A 324 2.19 5.61 -17.51
CA CYS A 324 1.23 5.97 -18.56
C CYS A 324 1.61 5.37 -19.91
N ARG A 325 2.89 5.42 -20.26
CA ARG A 325 3.38 4.84 -21.53
C ARG A 325 3.32 3.31 -21.53
N GLU A 326 3.84 2.67 -20.49
CA GLU A 326 3.92 1.21 -20.40
C GLU A 326 2.54 0.55 -20.38
N TYR A 327 1.58 1.18 -19.71
CA TYR A 327 0.23 0.67 -19.58
C TYR A 327 -0.76 1.31 -20.56
N SER A 328 -0.27 2.13 -21.50
CA SER A 328 -1.11 2.83 -22.49
C SER A 328 -2.29 3.54 -21.82
N ALA A 329 -2.01 4.32 -20.77
CA ALA A 329 -3.03 5.03 -20.02
C ALA A 329 -3.42 6.33 -20.72
N ASP A 330 -4.71 6.66 -20.70
CA ASP A 330 -5.31 7.86 -21.31
C ASP A 330 -5.28 9.06 -20.37
N GLY A 331 -5.01 8.82 -19.07
CA GLY A 331 -4.94 9.88 -18.07
C GLY A 331 -4.56 9.39 -16.70
N VAL A 332 -4.40 10.34 -15.79
CA VAL A 332 -4.02 10.10 -14.39
C VAL A 332 -5.09 10.62 -13.44
N LEU A 333 -5.51 9.80 -12.50
CA LEU A 333 -6.32 10.21 -11.37
C LEU A 333 -5.41 10.36 -10.15
N TYR A 334 -5.31 11.60 -9.66
CA TYR A 334 -4.48 11.96 -8.51
C TYR A 334 -5.34 12.10 -7.26
N GLU A 335 -5.31 11.11 -6.38
CA GLU A 335 -6.07 11.11 -5.13
C GLU A 335 -5.27 11.75 -4.00
N GLN A 336 -5.96 12.44 -3.13
CA GLN A 336 -5.46 12.93 -1.87
C GLN A 336 -6.47 12.64 -0.77
N MET A 337 -6.02 12.00 0.31
CA MET A 337 -6.81 11.97 1.54
C MET A 337 -6.83 13.36 2.18
N LYS A 338 -8.02 13.80 2.59
CA LYS A 338 -8.19 15.07 3.27
C LYS A 338 -7.29 15.14 4.51
N PHE A 339 -6.61 16.25 4.66
CA PHE A 339 -5.58 16.49 5.69
C PHE A 339 -4.31 15.63 5.56
N CYS A 340 -4.12 14.88 4.47
CA CYS A 340 -2.83 14.25 4.22
C CYS A 340 -1.82 15.33 3.78
N GLU A 341 -0.82 15.57 4.63
CA GLU A 341 0.15 16.65 4.46
C GLU A 341 0.95 16.49 3.16
N PHE A 342 1.67 15.38 3.01
CA PHE A 342 2.56 15.19 1.85
C PHE A 342 1.81 15.04 0.53
N TRP A 343 0.70 14.32 0.51
CA TRP A 343 -0.08 14.14 -0.70
C TRP A 343 -0.85 15.39 -1.12
N SER A 344 -1.10 16.34 -0.21
CA SER A 344 -1.72 17.61 -0.57
C SER A 344 -0.81 18.45 -1.47
N TYR A 345 0.46 18.58 -1.12
CA TYR A 345 1.46 19.26 -1.95
C TYR A 345 1.72 18.52 -3.25
N GLU A 346 1.93 17.20 -3.15
CA GLU A 346 2.23 16.37 -4.30
C GLU A 346 1.09 16.38 -5.33
N ARG A 347 -0.18 16.34 -4.89
CA ARG A 347 -1.33 16.43 -5.79
C ARG A 347 -1.36 17.75 -6.56
N VAL A 348 -1.18 18.88 -5.87
CA VAL A 348 -1.23 20.20 -6.52
C VAL A 348 -0.14 20.33 -7.55
N LEU A 349 1.09 20.03 -7.18
CA LEU A 349 2.24 20.10 -8.09
C LEU A 349 2.17 19.04 -9.19
N GLY A 350 1.81 17.79 -8.83
CA GLY A 350 1.74 16.67 -9.76
C GLY A 350 0.68 16.87 -10.83
N VAL A 351 -0.51 17.32 -10.46
CA VAL A 351 -1.59 17.62 -11.43
C VAL A 351 -1.14 18.71 -12.40
N HIS A 352 -0.58 19.81 -11.87
CA HIS A 352 -0.11 20.92 -12.70
C HIS A 352 0.98 20.47 -13.68
N ILE A 353 2.03 19.83 -13.21
CA ILE A 353 3.16 19.43 -14.05
C ILE A 353 2.75 18.39 -15.08
N LEU A 354 1.98 17.35 -14.68
CA LEU A 354 1.53 16.32 -15.61
C LEU A 354 0.65 16.90 -16.71
N GLN A 355 -0.26 17.83 -16.38
CA GLN A 355 -1.20 18.41 -17.31
C GLN A 355 -0.58 19.52 -18.19
N GLU A 356 0.06 20.51 -17.57
CA GLU A 356 0.51 21.72 -18.28
C GLU A 356 1.89 21.55 -18.94
N GLU A 357 2.80 20.80 -18.29
CA GLU A 357 4.16 20.65 -18.80
C GLU A 357 4.34 19.38 -19.64
N LEU A 358 3.67 18.29 -19.24
CA LEU A 358 3.83 16.98 -19.89
C LEU A 358 2.66 16.61 -20.81
N GLY A 359 1.58 17.39 -20.83
CA GLY A 359 0.41 17.17 -21.69
C GLY A 359 -0.41 15.93 -21.32
N ILE A 360 -0.17 15.33 -20.14
CA ILE A 360 -0.89 14.14 -19.69
C ILE A 360 -2.19 14.56 -19.01
N PRO A 361 -3.37 14.19 -19.54
CA PRO A 361 -4.64 14.50 -18.88
C PRO A 361 -4.66 14.00 -17.44
N THR A 362 -4.93 14.89 -16.50
CA THR A 362 -4.84 14.56 -15.07
C THR A 362 -5.99 15.22 -14.31
N VAL A 363 -6.64 14.48 -13.44
CA VAL A 363 -7.65 15.02 -12.50
C VAL A 363 -7.20 14.81 -11.07
N GLY A 364 -7.24 15.87 -10.26
CA GLY A 364 -7.01 15.80 -8.82
C GLY A 364 -8.33 15.67 -8.07
N ILE A 365 -8.43 14.70 -7.17
CA ILE A 365 -9.56 14.54 -6.27
C ILE A 365 -9.11 14.53 -4.81
N GLU A 366 -10.00 14.97 -3.93
CA GLU A 366 -9.83 14.89 -2.49
C GLU A 366 -10.97 14.05 -1.93
N LYS A 367 -10.64 13.11 -1.03
CA LYS A 367 -11.64 12.26 -0.36
C LYS A 367 -11.33 12.07 1.12
N GLU A 368 -12.32 11.68 1.88
CA GLU A 368 -12.15 11.08 3.21
C GLU A 368 -11.75 9.61 3.06
N TYR A 369 -11.31 8.99 4.16
CA TYR A 369 -10.92 7.58 4.15
C TYR A 369 -12.07 6.67 3.74
N THR A 370 -13.23 6.83 4.34
CA THR A 370 -14.45 6.12 3.92
C THR A 370 -15.02 6.75 2.64
N LEU A 371 -15.81 6.00 1.91
CA LEU A 371 -16.50 6.48 0.71
C LEU A 371 -17.75 7.33 1.01
N ALA A 372 -17.81 7.98 2.18
CA ALA A 372 -18.80 9.00 2.45
C ALA A 372 -18.70 10.10 1.38
N GLY A 373 -19.78 10.38 0.66
CA GLY A 373 -19.73 11.31 -0.48
C GLY A 373 -19.39 10.66 -1.84
N ALA A 374 -19.47 9.35 -1.96
CA ALA A 374 -19.22 8.60 -3.20
C ALA A 374 -19.94 9.19 -4.44
N GLY A 375 -21.12 9.81 -4.28
CA GLY A 375 -21.85 10.47 -5.36
C GLY A 375 -21.07 11.62 -6.00
N GLN A 376 -20.45 12.49 -5.20
CA GLN A 376 -19.64 13.60 -5.71
C GLN A 376 -18.36 13.09 -6.41
N LEU A 377 -17.71 12.08 -5.81
CA LEU A 377 -16.54 11.45 -6.42
C LEU A 377 -16.91 10.81 -7.76
N ARG A 378 -18.01 10.08 -7.83
CA ARG A 378 -18.53 9.47 -9.06
C ARG A 378 -18.73 10.53 -10.15
N THR A 379 -19.42 11.64 -9.86
CA THR A 379 -19.66 12.72 -10.82
C THR A 379 -18.35 13.29 -11.38
N ARG A 380 -17.37 13.55 -10.53
CA ARG A 380 -16.06 14.08 -10.96
C ARG A 380 -15.28 13.08 -11.82
N ILE A 381 -15.28 11.82 -11.43
CA ILE A 381 -14.61 10.75 -12.18
C ILE A 381 -15.30 10.54 -13.53
N GLN A 382 -16.62 10.50 -13.58
CA GLN A 382 -17.38 10.38 -14.83
C GLN A 382 -17.08 11.52 -15.79
N ALA A 383 -17.11 12.77 -15.32
CA ALA A 383 -16.77 13.94 -16.14
C ALA A 383 -15.35 13.85 -16.72
N PHE A 384 -14.40 13.34 -15.95
CA PHE A 384 -13.04 13.12 -16.44
C PHE A 384 -12.97 12.02 -17.50
N VAL A 385 -13.62 10.88 -17.27
CA VAL A 385 -13.72 9.78 -18.23
C VAL A 385 -14.33 10.25 -19.55
N GLU A 386 -15.45 10.98 -19.49
CA GLU A 386 -16.11 11.56 -20.67
C GLU A 386 -15.21 12.54 -21.43
N SER A 387 -14.44 13.35 -20.71
CA SER A 387 -13.48 14.29 -21.34
C SER A 387 -12.37 13.57 -22.10
N LEU A 388 -11.90 12.44 -21.60
CA LEU A 388 -10.89 11.59 -22.26
C LEU A 388 -11.49 10.90 -23.49
N GLU A 389 -12.71 10.39 -23.38
CA GLU A 389 -13.42 9.74 -24.49
C GLU A 389 -13.62 10.73 -25.66
N ILE A 390 -14.02 11.97 -25.37
CA ILE A 390 -14.15 13.02 -26.39
C ILE A 390 -12.81 13.28 -27.09
N LYS A 391 -11.70 13.34 -26.35
CA LYS A 391 -10.37 13.48 -26.95
C LYS A 391 -10.02 12.34 -27.90
N HIS A 392 -10.34 11.10 -27.53
CA HIS A 392 -10.14 9.93 -28.41
C HIS A 392 -10.93 10.06 -29.74
N ILE A 393 -12.20 10.45 -29.65
CA ILE A 393 -13.07 10.64 -30.82
C ILE A 393 -12.52 11.75 -31.73
N GLN A 394 -11.94 12.80 -31.19
CA GLN A 394 -11.32 13.91 -31.94
C GLN A 394 -9.93 13.58 -32.49
N GLY A 395 -9.43 12.34 -32.31
CA GLY A 395 -8.17 11.87 -32.88
C GLY A 395 -6.91 12.26 -32.08
N GLY A 396 -7.09 12.77 -30.88
CA GLY A 396 -5.98 13.03 -29.95
C GLY A 396 -5.54 11.75 -29.23
N LYS A 397 -4.46 11.12 -29.70
CA LYS A 397 -3.72 10.13 -28.91
C LYS A 397 -2.65 10.85 -28.07
N LEU A 398 -2.42 10.37 -26.85
CA LEU A 398 -1.26 10.75 -26.01
C LEU A 398 0.06 10.43 -26.72
#